data_75c67071507cf7fa84e5faa87235ac8a
#
_entry.id   75c67071507cf7fa84e5faa87235ac8a
#
_cell.length_a   1.000
_cell.length_b   1.000
_cell.length_c   1.000
_cell.angle_alpha   90.00
_cell.angle_beta   90.00
_cell.angle_gamma   90.00
#
_symmetry.space_group_name_H-M   'P 1'
#
loop_
_entity.id
_entity.type
_entity.pdbx_description
1 polymer ?
#
loop_
_entity_poly.entity_id
_entity_poly.type
_entity_poly.pdbx_seq_one_letter_code
_entity_poly.pdbx_strand_id
1 'polypeptide(L)'
;MNLKWCQYWIGLFAGNTDELMGLYSPKFEFEDINFDLRISNDLPALRRFFEGFQVADPAKSYNRFDVFDYVGDERLGSFQWTWETKHAGDFLGIPAAGKVTKTRGVTVMGWEGGKINLERSIWDALPVLRQLKAIP
;
A
#
# COMPACT_ATOMS: atom_id res chain seq x y z
N MET A 1 -18.22 -0.24 3.50
CA MET A 1 -17.04 -0.96 3.94
C MET A 1 -16.73 -0.66 5.42
N ASN A 2 -15.77 -1.33 5.99
CA ASN A 2 -15.47 -1.23 7.42
C ASN A 2 -14.01 -1.62 7.68
N LEU A 3 -13.59 -1.50 8.93
CA LEU A 3 -12.22 -1.84 9.36
C LEU A 3 -11.85 -3.29 8.99
N LYS A 4 -12.73 -4.23 9.23
CA LYS A 4 -12.46 -5.65 8.96
C LYS A 4 -12.21 -5.92 7.48
N TRP A 5 -12.96 -5.27 6.60
CA TRP A 5 -12.75 -5.39 5.16
C TRP A 5 -11.39 -4.80 4.76
N CYS A 6 -11.01 -3.66 5.32
CA CYS A 6 -9.72 -3.03 5.03
C CYS A 6 -8.55 -3.90 5.51
N GLN A 7 -8.70 -4.57 6.65
CA GLN A 7 -7.72 -5.53 7.13
C GLN A 7 -7.59 -6.75 6.19
N TYR A 8 -8.69 -7.22 5.66
CA TYR A 8 -8.69 -8.27 4.64
C TYR A 8 -7.97 -7.81 3.37
N TRP A 9 -8.36 -6.65 2.83
CA TRP A 9 -7.75 -6.09 1.62
C TRP A 9 -6.23 -5.95 1.74
N ILE A 10 -5.74 -5.35 2.83
CA ILE A 10 -4.30 -5.11 2.98
C ILE A 10 -3.51 -6.41 3.16
N GLY A 11 -4.12 -7.43 3.74
CA GLY A 11 -3.51 -8.75 3.89
C GLY A 11 -3.22 -9.43 2.56
N LEU A 12 -3.94 -9.08 1.50
CA LEU A 12 -3.75 -9.68 0.18
C LEU A 12 -2.43 -9.25 -0.48
N PHE A 13 -1.82 -8.17 -0.04
CA PHE A 13 -0.50 -7.74 -0.52
C PHE A 13 0.62 -8.74 -0.22
N ALA A 14 0.40 -9.68 0.69
CA ALA A 14 1.38 -10.71 1.05
C ALA A 14 1.53 -11.83 0.00
N GLY A 15 0.94 -11.70 -1.19
CA GLY A 15 1.12 -12.68 -2.27
C GLY A 15 -0.15 -13.14 -2.96
N ASN A 16 -1.32 -12.62 -2.56
CA ASN A 16 -2.60 -12.95 -3.18
C ASN A 16 -3.01 -11.90 -4.21
N THR A 17 -2.13 -11.62 -5.18
CA THR A 17 -2.33 -10.53 -6.14
C THR A 17 -3.56 -10.75 -7.01
N ASP A 18 -3.86 -11.98 -7.43
CA ASP A 18 -5.05 -12.25 -8.24
C ASP A 18 -6.34 -11.90 -7.48
N GLU A 19 -6.44 -12.28 -6.22
CA GLU A 19 -7.59 -11.95 -5.38
C GLU A 19 -7.65 -10.43 -5.13
N LEU A 20 -6.52 -9.80 -4.86
CA LEU A 20 -6.43 -8.35 -4.69
C LEU A 20 -6.95 -7.62 -5.92
N MET A 21 -6.49 -7.98 -7.11
CA MET A 21 -6.93 -7.35 -8.36
C MET A 21 -8.43 -7.55 -8.61
N GLY A 22 -8.99 -8.67 -8.17
CA GLY A 22 -10.42 -8.94 -8.27
C GLY A 22 -11.31 -7.98 -7.47
N LEU A 23 -10.74 -7.22 -6.54
CA LEU A 23 -11.48 -6.23 -5.74
C LEU A 23 -11.63 -4.88 -6.44
N TYR A 24 -10.93 -4.65 -7.56
CA TYR A 24 -10.94 -3.37 -8.26
C TYR A 24 -11.94 -3.35 -9.41
N SER A 25 -12.62 -2.20 -9.54
CA SER A 25 -13.42 -1.91 -10.73
C SER A 25 -12.50 -1.71 -11.94
N PRO A 26 -12.94 -2.06 -13.17
CA PRO A 26 -12.20 -1.69 -14.37
C PRO A 26 -12.09 -0.17 -14.56
N LYS A 27 -13.02 0.58 -13.98
CA LYS A 27 -12.99 2.06 -13.95
C LYS A 27 -12.56 2.48 -12.55
N PHE A 28 -11.33 2.97 -12.43
CA PHE A 28 -10.79 3.40 -11.15
C PHE A 28 -9.77 4.52 -11.33
N GLU A 29 -9.58 5.27 -10.26
CA GLU A 29 -8.49 6.22 -10.10
C GLU A 29 -7.61 5.77 -8.93
N PHE A 30 -6.32 5.65 -9.17
CA PHE A 30 -5.33 5.28 -8.17
C PHE A 30 -4.25 6.34 -8.09
N GLU A 31 -3.87 6.71 -6.87
CA GLU A 31 -2.75 7.59 -6.60
C GLU A 31 -1.96 7.11 -5.39
N ASP A 32 -0.66 6.99 -5.54
CA ASP A 32 0.27 6.89 -4.42
C ASP A 32 1.13 8.14 -4.42
N ILE A 33 0.90 9.00 -3.43
CA ILE A 33 1.51 10.34 -3.40
C ILE A 33 3.02 10.26 -3.20
N ASN A 34 3.49 9.35 -2.35
CA ASN A 34 4.91 9.24 -2.05
C ASN A 34 5.74 8.71 -3.22
N PHE A 35 5.16 7.87 -4.07
CA PHE A 35 5.80 7.36 -5.27
C PHE A 35 5.53 8.24 -6.50
N ASP A 36 4.76 9.33 -6.35
CA ASP A 36 4.35 10.21 -7.44
C ASP A 36 3.73 9.40 -8.59
N LEU A 37 2.84 8.48 -8.25
CA LEU A 37 2.25 7.52 -9.17
C LEU A 37 0.75 7.72 -9.28
N ARG A 38 0.27 7.84 -10.52
CA ARG A 38 -1.16 7.86 -10.84
C ARG A 38 -1.46 6.82 -11.91
N ILE A 39 -2.51 6.03 -11.67
CA ILE A 39 -2.97 5.01 -12.60
C ILE A 39 -4.47 5.13 -12.71
N SER A 40 -4.97 5.28 -13.95
CA SER A 40 -6.40 5.38 -14.22
C SER A 40 -6.83 4.28 -15.18
N ASN A 41 -7.83 3.48 -14.80
CA ASN A 41 -8.48 2.49 -15.65
C ASN A 41 -7.53 1.45 -16.31
N ASP A 42 -6.35 1.26 -15.74
CA ASP A 42 -5.31 0.37 -16.25
C ASP A 42 -4.98 -0.70 -15.20
N LEU A 43 -5.75 -1.77 -15.19
CA LEU A 43 -5.56 -2.87 -14.24
C LEU A 43 -4.18 -3.54 -14.38
N PRO A 44 -3.65 -3.79 -15.59
CA PRO A 44 -2.29 -4.34 -15.71
C PRO A 44 -1.21 -3.46 -15.07
N ALA A 45 -1.30 -2.14 -15.22
CA ALA A 45 -0.36 -1.21 -14.59
C ALA A 45 -0.48 -1.23 -13.07
N LEU A 46 -1.70 -1.28 -12.54
CA LEU A 46 -1.94 -1.38 -11.10
C LEU A 46 -1.37 -2.69 -10.55
N ARG A 47 -1.59 -3.79 -11.26
CA ARG A 47 -1.03 -5.10 -10.89
C ARG A 47 0.50 -5.05 -10.79
N ARG A 48 1.17 -4.46 -11.77
CA ARG A 48 2.63 -4.34 -11.76
C ARG A 48 3.13 -3.58 -10.54
N PHE A 49 2.42 -2.52 -10.17
CA PHE A 49 2.76 -1.75 -8.96
C PHE A 49 2.61 -2.61 -7.70
N PHE A 50 1.50 -3.31 -7.55
CA PHE A 50 1.24 -4.16 -6.37
C PHE A 50 2.20 -5.35 -6.29
N GLU A 51 2.62 -5.89 -7.41
CA GLU A 51 3.61 -6.98 -7.44
C GLU A 51 4.96 -6.55 -6.84
N GLY A 52 5.26 -5.26 -6.83
CA GLY A 52 6.44 -4.71 -6.18
C GLY A 52 6.48 -4.92 -4.65
N PHE A 53 5.33 -5.19 -4.02
CA PHE A 53 5.25 -5.52 -2.60
C PHE A 53 5.40 -7.01 -2.30
N GLN A 54 5.39 -7.85 -3.33
CA GLN A 54 5.59 -9.29 -3.15
C GLN A 54 7.03 -9.59 -2.75
N VAL A 55 7.20 -10.60 -1.92
CA VAL A 55 8.49 -10.97 -1.35
C VAL A 55 8.88 -12.36 -1.87
N ALA A 56 9.98 -12.44 -2.63
CA ALA A 56 10.48 -13.70 -3.14
C ALA A 56 11.15 -14.55 -2.05
N ASP A 57 11.85 -13.91 -1.12
CA ASP A 57 12.55 -14.57 -0.01
C ASP A 57 12.28 -13.82 1.29
N PRO A 58 11.40 -14.34 2.18
CA PRO A 58 11.06 -13.69 3.44
C PRO A 58 12.23 -13.50 4.41
N ALA A 59 13.33 -14.23 4.23
CA ALA A 59 14.53 -14.03 5.03
C ALA A 59 15.29 -12.77 4.65
N LYS A 60 15.16 -12.33 3.39
CA LYS A 60 15.87 -11.16 2.85
C LYS A 60 15.06 -9.88 2.90
N SER A 61 13.75 -9.98 2.72
CA SER A 61 12.86 -8.83 2.73
C SER A 61 11.46 -9.24 3.17
N TYR A 62 10.69 -8.28 3.65
CA TYR A 62 9.28 -8.48 3.95
C TYR A 62 8.53 -7.15 3.99
N ASN A 63 7.22 -7.22 3.89
CA ASN A 63 6.30 -6.13 4.14
C ASN A 63 5.23 -6.59 5.13
N ARG A 64 5.01 -5.83 6.19
CA ARG A 64 3.97 -6.06 7.17
C ARG A 64 3.10 -4.82 7.26
N PHE A 65 1.83 -4.99 6.95
CA PHE A 65 0.84 -3.93 7.04
C PHE A 65 -0.21 -4.28 8.09
N ASP A 66 -0.66 -3.27 8.81
CA ASP A 66 -1.74 -3.42 9.77
C ASP A 66 -2.66 -2.21 9.66
N VAL A 67 -3.95 -2.44 9.41
CA VAL A 67 -4.97 -1.39 9.40
C VAL A 67 -5.61 -1.34 10.77
N PHE A 68 -5.61 -0.16 11.40
CA PHE A 68 -6.06 -0.02 12.78
C PHE A 68 -7.21 0.98 12.97
N ASP A 69 -7.66 1.62 11.91
CA ASP A 69 -8.69 2.66 12.01
C ASP A 69 -9.49 2.72 10.71
N TYR A 70 -10.76 3.08 10.79
CA TYR A 70 -11.63 3.31 9.65
C TYR A 70 -12.66 4.39 9.98
N VAL A 71 -12.79 5.36 9.07
CA VAL A 71 -13.80 6.41 9.14
C VAL A 71 -14.48 6.52 7.77
N GLY A 72 -15.78 6.42 7.73
CA GLY A 72 -16.54 6.53 6.49
C GLY A 72 -17.72 5.59 6.43
N ASP A 73 -18.25 5.40 5.23
CA ASP A 73 -19.40 4.55 4.95
C ASP A 73 -19.08 3.48 3.89
N GLU A 74 -20.09 2.91 3.25
CA GLU A 74 -19.93 1.85 2.27
C GLU A 74 -19.39 2.33 0.92
N ARG A 75 -19.42 3.63 0.67
CA ARG A 75 -19.03 4.22 -0.63
C ARG A 75 -17.69 4.94 -0.58
N LEU A 76 -17.37 5.55 0.54
CA LEU A 76 -16.18 6.36 0.69
C LEU A 76 -15.71 6.29 2.14
N GLY A 77 -14.45 6.00 2.32
CA GLY A 77 -13.86 5.94 3.64
C GLY A 77 -12.39 6.28 3.64
N SER A 78 -11.90 6.46 4.85
CA SER A 78 -10.48 6.70 5.10
C SER A 78 -10.03 5.76 6.20
N PHE A 79 -8.86 5.19 6.04
CA PHE A 79 -8.31 4.29 7.04
C PHE A 79 -6.81 4.49 7.19
N GLN A 80 -6.33 4.25 8.39
CA GLN A 80 -4.93 4.37 8.73
C GLN A 80 -4.30 2.98 8.86
N TRP A 81 -3.03 2.90 8.47
CA TRP A 81 -2.27 1.67 8.52
C TRP A 81 -0.82 1.94 8.93
N THR A 82 -0.21 0.92 9.50
CA THR A 82 1.23 0.88 9.74
C THR A 82 1.89 0.02 8.68
N TRP A 83 3.13 0.33 8.37
CA TRP A 83 3.94 -0.40 7.42
C TRP A 83 5.33 -0.62 7.99
N GLU A 84 5.67 -1.87 8.19
CA GLU A 84 7.02 -2.29 8.51
C GLU A 84 7.58 -3.02 7.30
N THR A 85 8.74 -2.59 6.81
CA THR A 85 9.38 -3.24 5.69
C THR A 85 10.85 -3.48 5.96
N LYS A 86 11.32 -4.68 5.60
CA LYS A 86 12.74 -4.97 5.46
C LYS A 86 13.08 -4.88 3.99
N HIS A 87 13.98 -3.96 3.67
CA HIS A 87 14.32 -3.64 2.29
C HIS A 87 15.27 -4.68 1.69
N ALA A 88 14.99 -5.11 0.47
CA ALA A 88 15.87 -6.01 -0.29
C ALA A 88 16.98 -5.26 -1.00
N GLY A 89 16.80 -3.97 -1.27
CA GLY A 89 17.74 -3.13 -2.00
C GLY A 89 17.49 -1.65 -1.69
N ASP A 90 17.95 -0.77 -2.57
CA ASP A 90 17.75 0.66 -2.43
C ASP A 90 16.26 1.01 -2.41
N PHE A 91 15.92 2.01 -1.62
CA PHE A 91 14.56 2.52 -1.52
C PHE A 91 14.54 4.00 -1.89
N LEU A 92 13.80 4.35 -2.96
CA LEU A 92 13.75 5.72 -3.48
C LEU A 92 15.16 6.32 -3.74
N GLY A 93 16.08 5.49 -4.24
CA GLY A 93 17.46 5.89 -4.48
C GLY A 93 18.34 5.95 -3.23
N ILE A 94 17.84 5.53 -2.07
CA ILE A 94 18.55 5.55 -0.80
C ILE A 94 19.02 4.13 -0.48
N PRO A 95 20.31 3.92 -0.10
CA PRO A 95 20.79 2.62 0.32
C PRO A 95 19.98 2.08 1.52
N ALA A 96 19.33 0.95 1.34
CA ALA A 96 18.41 0.41 2.34
C ALA A 96 18.52 -1.12 2.51
N ALA A 97 19.29 -1.82 1.70
CA ALA A 97 19.38 -3.28 1.73
C ALA A 97 19.60 -3.83 3.14
N GLY A 98 18.72 -4.74 3.56
CA GLY A 98 18.74 -5.37 4.87
C GLY A 98 18.26 -4.49 6.04
N LYS A 99 17.94 -3.22 5.79
CA LYS A 99 17.42 -2.31 6.82
C LYS A 99 15.93 -2.48 6.98
N VAL A 100 15.45 -2.27 8.21
CA VAL A 100 14.02 -2.31 8.55
C VAL A 100 13.56 -0.89 8.82
N THR A 101 12.48 -0.48 8.18
CA THR A 101 11.83 0.81 8.44
C THR A 101 10.39 0.60 8.85
N LYS A 102 9.88 1.51 9.68
CA LYS A 102 8.49 1.54 10.12
C LYS A 102 7.92 2.92 9.93
N THR A 103 6.72 2.97 9.39
CA THR A 103 5.97 4.21 9.24
C THR A 103 4.48 3.92 9.30
N ARG A 104 3.69 4.96 9.12
CA ARG A 104 2.24 4.86 9.02
C ARG A 104 1.75 5.70 7.84
N GLY A 105 0.58 5.34 7.37
CA GLY A 105 -0.04 6.04 6.27
C GLY A 105 -1.55 6.07 6.38
N VAL A 106 -2.13 6.73 5.40
CA VAL A 106 -3.58 6.90 5.26
C VAL A 106 -3.96 6.56 3.82
N THR A 107 -5.04 5.84 3.67
CA THR A 107 -5.67 5.62 2.37
C THR A 107 -7.08 6.19 2.40
N VAL A 108 -7.44 6.93 1.36
CA VAL A 108 -8.82 7.26 1.03
C VAL A 108 -9.25 6.30 -0.06
N MET A 109 -10.37 5.62 0.16
CA MET A 109 -10.84 4.60 -0.76
C MET A 109 -12.34 4.77 -1.03
N GLY A 110 -12.70 4.63 -2.29
CA GLY A 110 -14.09 4.65 -2.73
C GLY A 110 -14.47 3.32 -3.37
N TRP A 111 -15.76 2.99 -3.26
CA TRP A 111 -16.33 1.75 -3.79
C TRP A 111 -17.61 2.03 -4.55
N GLU A 112 -17.82 1.26 -5.61
CA GLU A 112 -19.07 1.24 -6.38
C GLU A 112 -19.40 -0.20 -6.73
N GLY A 113 -20.61 -0.65 -6.42
CA GLY A 113 -20.99 -2.04 -6.65
C GLY A 113 -20.10 -3.05 -5.93
N GLY A 114 -19.57 -2.69 -4.77
CA GLY A 114 -18.66 -3.55 -4.00
C GLY A 114 -17.23 -3.62 -4.52
N LYS A 115 -16.89 -2.86 -5.57
CA LYS A 115 -15.55 -2.81 -6.17
C LYS A 115 -14.88 -1.47 -5.88
N ILE A 116 -13.56 -1.47 -5.71
CA ILE A 116 -12.77 -0.26 -5.51
C ILE A 116 -12.75 0.55 -6.80
N ASN A 117 -13.18 1.80 -6.75
CA ASN A 117 -13.12 2.74 -7.86
C ASN A 117 -12.22 3.95 -7.58
N LEU A 118 -11.76 4.12 -6.36
CA LEU A 118 -10.86 5.18 -5.95
C LEU A 118 -9.92 4.66 -4.87
N GLU A 119 -8.63 4.94 -5.03
CA GLU A 119 -7.65 4.70 -3.97
C GLU A 119 -6.60 5.80 -4.02
N ARG A 120 -6.39 6.48 -2.90
CA ARG A 120 -5.34 7.47 -2.74
C ARG A 120 -4.62 7.21 -1.43
N SER A 121 -3.30 7.06 -1.52
CA SER A 121 -2.49 6.73 -0.35
C SER A 121 -1.35 7.72 -0.18
N ILE A 122 -1.06 8.02 1.08
CA ILE A 122 0.11 8.78 1.50
C ILE A 122 0.63 8.18 2.81
N TRP A 123 1.94 8.13 2.96
CA TRP A 123 2.55 7.69 4.20
C TRP A 123 3.59 8.72 4.67
N ASP A 124 3.90 8.68 5.96
CA ASP A 124 4.86 9.60 6.54
C ASP A 124 6.28 9.20 6.14
N ALA A 125 6.90 9.99 5.27
CA ALA A 125 8.24 9.71 4.78
C ALA A 125 9.33 10.05 5.81
N LEU A 126 9.06 10.97 6.72
CA LEU A 126 10.06 11.49 7.65
C LEU A 126 10.69 10.40 8.53
N PRO A 127 9.92 9.52 9.21
CA PRO A 127 10.53 8.45 9.99
C PRO A 127 11.33 7.47 9.13
N VAL A 128 10.90 7.19 7.90
CA VAL A 128 11.65 6.31 6.99
C VAL A 128 13.00 6.92 6.64
N LEU A 129 13.02 8.19 6.25
CA LEU A 129 14.25 8.89 5.90
C LEU A 129 15.24 8.95 7.07
N ARG A 130 14.75 9.16 8.30
CA ARG A 130 15.56 9.14 9.50
C ARG A 130 16.12 7.76 9.81
N GLN A 131 15.29 6.72 9.73
CA GLN A 131 15.70 5.34 9.97
C GLN A 131 16.73 4.85 8.95
N LEU A 132 16.64 5.33 7.71
CA LEU A 132 17.64 5.07 6.67
C LEU A 132 18.86 5.98 6.76
N LYS A 133 18.87 6.93 7.69
CA LYS A 133 19.94 7.92 7.89
C LYS A 133 20.16 8.81 6.66
N ALA A 134 19.12 9.04 5.87
CA ALA A 134 19.15 9.94 4.73
C ALA A 134 19.03 11.41 5.15
N ILE A 135 18.48 11.65 6.35
CA ILE A 135 18.38 12.95 7.01
C ILE A 135 18.69 12.82 8.50
N PRO A 136 19.02 13.94 9.19
CA PRO A 136 19.24 13.94 10.64
C PRO A 136 18.03 13.48 11.45
#